data_e20e910ccbb4ce84a307d32ddf21399a
#
_entry.id   e20e910ccbb4ce84a307d32ddf21399a
#
_cell.length_a   1.000
_cell.length_b   1.000
_cell.length_c   1.000
_cell.angle_alpha   90.00
_cell.angle_beta   90.00
_cell.angle_gamma   90.00
#
_symmetry.space_group_name_H-M   'P 1'
#
loop_
_entity.id
_entity.type
_entity.pdbx_description
1 polymer ?
#
loop_
_entity_poly.entity_id
_entity_poly.type
_entity_poly.pdbx_seq_one_letter_code
_entity_poly.pdbx_strand_id
1 'polypeptide(L)'
;MFRFSFGPTAQPLQRILCLGAHCDDIEIGCGGTLLTLIATYPALHVDWLVFSSNTQRAKEATASAEAFLQGVSSKRILVFAFRDGYFPYDGMVIKEHFERLKLECNPDLIFTHCRHDLHQDHRVLNELTWNTFRNHLILEYEIPKYDGDLGIPNCFVHLTEATYQTKIAYLLH
;
A
#
# COMPACT_ATOMS: atom_id res chain seq x y z
N MET A 1 4.52 -17.47 -19.48
CA MET A 1 4.46 -16.61 -18.29
C MET A 1 3.57 -17.31 -17.27
N PHE A 2 4.11 -17.63 -16.08
CA PHE A 2 3.30 -18.21 -15.01
C PHE A 2 2.37 -17.14 -14.47
N ARG A 3 1.06 -17.45 -14.40
CA ARG A 3 0.10 -16.56 -13.74
C ARG A 3 0.07 -16.93 -12.26
N PHE A 4 0.42 -16.01 -11.41
CA PHE A 4 0.14 -16.10 -10.00
C PHE A 4 -1.31 -15.63 -9.79
N SER A 5 -2.15 -16.51 -9.24
CA SER A 5 -3.53 -16.17 -8.90
C SER A 5 -3.80 -16.64 -7.47
N PHE A 6 -4.51 -15.85 -6.73
CA PHE A 6 -5.13 -16.28 -5.47
C PHE A 6 -6.36 -17.13 -5.86
N GLY A 7 -6.09 -18.39 -6.23
CA GLY A 7 -7.00 -19.20 -7.05
C GLY A 7 -8.29 -19.67 -6.37
N PRO A 8 -9.23 -20.24 -7.15
CA PRO A 8 -10.58 -20.60 -6.68
C PRO A 8 -10.63 -21.82 -5.74
N THR A 9 -9.55 -22.54 -5.55
CA THR A 9 -9.43 -23.67 -4.60
C THR A 9 -8.83 -23.25 -3.26
N ALA A 10 -8.23 -22.05 -3.17
CA ALA A 10 -7.84 -21.42 -1.93
C ALA A 10 -8.96 -20.47 -1.48
N GLN A 11 -8.94 -20.07 -0.22
CA GLN A 11 -9.84 -19.02 0.24
C GLN A 11 -9.65 -17.78 -0.67
N PRO A 12 -10.73 -17.16 -1.16
CA PRO A 12 -10.60 -15.97 -1.98
C PRO A 12 -9.93 -14.85 -1.19
N LEU A 13 -9.16 -13.99 -1.88
CA LEU A 13 -8.58 -12.80 -1.27
C LEU A 13 -9.71 -11.93 -0.71
N GLN A 14 -9.70 -11.72 0.61
CA GLN A 14 -10.76 -10.99 1.32
C GLN A 14 -10.29 -9.68 1.91
N ARG A 15 -9.02 -9.60 2.34
CA ARG A 15 -8.52 -8.41 3.02
C ARG A 15 -7.10 -8.06 2.58
N ILE A 16 -6.93 -6.80 2.16
CA ILE A 16 -5.64 -6.22 1.80
C ILE A 16 -5.32 -5.09 2.78
N LEU A 17 -4.04 -5.02 3.19
CA LEU A 17 -3.48 -3.90 3.91
C LEU A 17 -2.47 -3.17 3.01
N CYS A 18 -2.66 -1.87 2.80
CA CYS A 18 -1.76 -1.02 2.05
C CYS A 18 -1.13 0.01 2.99
N LEU A 19 0.18 0.10 3.01
CA LEU A 19 0.97 0.95 3.88
C LEU A 19 1.84 1.89 3.04
N GLY A 20 1.61 3.21 3.15
CA GLY A 20 2.41 4.25 2.52
C GLY A 20 3.01 5.19 3.55
N ALA A 21 4.25 5.59 3.36
CA ALA A 21 4.89 6.60 4.20
C ALA A 21 4.30 7.99 3.91
N HIS A 22 4.09 8.30 2.63
CA HIS A 22 3.62 9.59 2.15
C HIS A 22 2.31 9.47 1.35
N CYS A 23 1.73 10.61 0.98
CA CYS A 23 0.37 10.72 0.46
C CYS A 23 0.16 10.21 -0.98
N ASP A 24 1.19 9.76 -1.66
CA ASP A 24 1.19 9.31 -3.05
C ASP A 24 1.85 7.93 -3.27
N ASP A 25 2.43 7.37 -2.23
CA ASP A 25 3.23 6.13 -2.32
C ASP A 25 2.43 4.92 -2.80
N ILE A 26 1.24 4.71 -2.23
CA ILE A 26 0.40 3.54 -2.54
C ILE A 26 -0.12 3.63 -3.97
N GLU A 27 -0.55 4.83 -4.37
CA GLU A 27 -1.03 5.14 -5.71
C GLU A 27 0.04 4.87 -6.76
N ILE A 28 1.24 5.39 -6.52
CA ILE A 28 2.39 5.24 -7.43
C ILE A 28 2.86 3.79 -7.45
N GLY A 29 3.13 3.22 -6.27
CA GLY A 29 3.78 1.93 -6.14
C GLY A 29 2.89 0.75 -6.52
N CYS A 30 1.67 0.67 -5.99
CA CYS A 30 0.79 -0.48 -6.18
C CYS A 30 -0.65 -0.15 -6.61
N GLY A 31 -1.00 1.11 -6.91
CA GLY A 31 -2.36 1.51 -7.28
C GLY A 31 -2.94 0.74 -8.46
N GLY A 32 -2.16 0.48 -9.52
CA GLY A 32 -2.61 -0.34 -10.66
C GLY A 32 -2.90 -1.78 -10.28
N THR A 33 -2.10 -2.36 -9.39
CA THR A 33 -2.33 -3.70 -8.83
C THR A 33 -3.62 -3.74 -8.03
N LEU A 34 -3.87 -2.72 -7.19
CA LEU A 34 -5.10 -2.60 -6.41
C LEU A 34 -6.34 -2.52 -7.28
N LEU A 35 -6.32 -1.68 -8.32
CA LEU A 35 -7.43 -1.58 -9.29
C LEU A 35 -7.74 -2.96 -9.93
N THR A 36 -6.69 -3.72 -10.28
CA THR A 36 -6.84 -5.07 -10.84
C THR A 36 -7.45 -6.05 -9.83
N LEU A 37 -6.99 -6.01 -8.58
CA LEU A 37 -7.49 -6.88 -7.51
C LEU A 37 -8.94 -6.56 -7.13
N ILE A 38 -9.30 -5.29 -7.04
CA ILE A 38 -10.67 -4.84 -6.76
C ILE A 38 -11.64 -5.32 -7.85
N ALA A 39 -11.24 -5.21 -9.11
CA ALA A 39 -12.05 -5.71 -10.23
C ALA A 39 -12.20 -7.24 -10.23
N THR A 40 -11.24 -7.96 -9.65
CA THR A 40 -11.21 -9.43 -9.62
C THR A 40 -11.94 -10.00 -8.40
N TYR A 41 -11.90 -9.32 -7.27
CA TYR A 41 -12.43 -9.79 -5.98
C TYR A 41 -13.51 -8.86 -5.42
N PRO A 42 -14.80 -9.04 -5.79
CA PRO A 42 -15.87 -8.09 -5.44
C PRO A 42 -16.14 -7.98 -3.92
N ALA A 43 -15.77 -9.00 -3.12
CA ALA A 43 -15.95 -9.00 -1.67
C ALA A 43 -14.74 -8.45 -0.90
N LEU A 44 -13.79 -7.83 -1.58
CA LEU A 44 -12.55 -7.35 -0.99
C LEU A 44 -12.79 -6.23 0.03
N HIS A 45 -12.08 -6.31 1.16
CA HIS A 45 -11.88 -5.21 2.10
C HIS A 45 -10.47 -4.65 1.95
N VAL A 46 -10.30 -3.33 1.92
CA VAL A 46 -9.00 -2.68 1.85
C VAL A 46 -8.80 -1.73 3.02
N ASP A 47 -7.74 -1.98 3.79
CA ASP A 47 -7.18 -1.03 4.75
C ASP A 47 -6.09 -0.22 4.03
N TRP A 48 -6.28 1.09 3.91
CA TRP A 48 -5.36 2.03 3.27
C TRP A 48 -4.81 3.01 4.31
N LEU A 49 -3.52 2.90 4.61
CA LEU A 49 -2.88 3.69 5.67
C LEU A 49 -1.73 4.52 5.10
N VAL A 50 -1.79 5.82 5.34
CA VAL A 50 -0.72 6.79 5.04
C VAL A 50 -0.22 7.38 6.34
N PHE A 51 1.10 7.39 6.56
CA PHE A 51 1.65 7.79 7.85
C PHE A 51 2.03 9.27 7.93
N SER A 52 2.55 9.88 6.86
CA SER A 52 2.92 11.29 6.84
C SER A 52 1.92 12.12 6.06
N SER A 53 1.44 13.20 6.68
CA SER A 53 0.63 14.21 5.99
C SER A 53 0.65 15.54 6.74
N ASN A 54 0.18 16.59 6.08
CA ASN A 54 -0.30 17.80 6.69
C ASN A 54 -1.80 17.98 6.37
N THR A 55 -2.42 19.02 6.90
CA THR A 55 -3.88 19.25 6.76
C THR A 55 -4.35 19.25 5.30
N GLN A 56 -3.57 19.81 4.38
CA GLN A 56 -3.92 19.86 2.96
C GLN A 56 -3.69 18.51 2.31
N ARG A 57 -2.51 17.92 2.49
CA ARG A 57 -2.13 16.62 1.92
C ARG A 57 -3.03 15.48 2.43
N ALA A 58 -3.51 15.55 3.67
CA ALA A 58 -4.44 14.56 4.20
C ALA A 58 -5.79 14.54 3.44
N LYS A 59 -6.29 15.70 3.02
CA LYS A 59 -7.50 15.79 2.21
C LYS A 59 -7.28 15.21 0.81
N GLU A 60 -6.15 15.53 0.19
CA GLU A 60 -5.77 15.02 -1.13
C GLU A 60 -5.59 13.49 -1.08
N ALA A 61 -4.83 12.97 -0.11
CA ALA A 61 -4.63 11.53 0.07
C ALA A 61 -5.95 10.78 0.33
N THR A 62 -6.86 11.37 1.13
CA THR A 62 -8.17 10.76 1.36
C THR A 62 -8.99 10.74 0.07
N ALA A 63 -9.02 11.82 -0.69
CA ALA A 63 -9.75 11.88 -1.96
C ALA A 63 -9.17 10.89 -2.99
N SER A 64 -7.85 10.80 -3.08
CA SER A 64 -7.14 9.83 -3.93
C SER A 64 -7.48 8.40 -3.54
N ALA A 65 -7.35 8.05 -2.26
CA ALA A 65 -7.71 6.72 -1.76
C ALA A 65 -9.17 6.36 -2.04
N GLU A 66 -10.10 7.31 -1.87
CA GLU A 66 -11.51 7.14 -2.22
C GLU A 66 -11.71 6.83 -3.71
N ALA A 67 -10.97 7.50 -4.60
CA ALA A 67 -11.03 7.25 -6.04
C ALA A 67 -10.47 5.86 -6.39
N PHE A 68 -9.28 5.49 -5.90
CA PHE A 68 -8.67 4.18 -6.14
C PHE A 68 -9.50 3.02 -5.58
N LEU A 69 -10.22 3.24 -4.49
CA LEU A 69 -11.03 2.25 -3.81
C LEU A 69 -12.52 2.27 -4.25
N GLN A 70 -12.83 2.85 -5.40
CA GLN A 70 -14.17 2.73 -5.99
C GLN A 70 -14.49 1.26 -6.30
N GLY A 71 -15.70 0.83 -5.94
CA GLY A 71 -16.18 -0.53 -6.21
C GLY A 71 -15.69 -1.60 -5.23
N VAL A 72 -14.84 -1.26 -4.25
CA VAL A 72 -14.48 -2.19 -3.18
C VAL A 72 -15.68 -2.40 -2.22
N SER A 73 -15.83 -3.63 -1.71
CA SER A 73 -16.94 -3.99 -0.82
C SER A 73 -16.94 -3.20 0.49
N SER A 74 -15.76 -3.04 1.09
CA SER A 74 -15.57 -2.23 2.28
C SER A 74 -14.15 -1.70 2.35
N LYS A 75 -13.97 -0.57 3.02
CA LYS A 75 -12.66 0.08 3.14
C LYS A 75 -12.49 0.81 4.47
N ARG A 76 -11.24 0.93 4.89
CA ARG A 76 -10.84 1.81 5.98
C ARG A 76 -9.65 2.66 5.48
N ILE A 77 -9.80 3.97 5.50
CA ILE A 77 -8.76 4.91 5.10
C ILE A 77 -8.30 5.65 6.37
N LEU A 78 -7.01 5.57 6.66
CA LEU A 78 -6.37 6.27 7.78
C LEU A 78 -5.19 7.08 7.25
N VAL A 79 -5.19 8.37 7.56
CA VAL A 79 -4.10 9.29 7.21
C VAL A 79 -3.59 9.92 8.50
N PHE A 80 -2.35 9.59 8.87
CA PHE A 80 -1.69 10.12 10.06
C PHE A 80 -0.90 11.39 9.71
N ALA A 81 -0.48 12.12 10.74
CA ALA A 81 0.22 13.38 10.60
C ALA A 81 1.66 13.31 11.14
N PHE A 82 2.35 12.19 10.91
CA PHE A 82 3.78 12.10 11.21
C PHE A 82 4.57 13.05 10.31
N ARG A 83 5.67 13.54 10.81
CA ARG A 83 6.52 14.47 10.07
C ARG A 83 7.31 13.73 9.00
N ASP A 84 7.23 14.21 7.76
CA ASP A 84 8.01 13.73 6.63
C ASP A 84 9.53 13.82 6.92
N GLY A 85 10.26 12.76 6.59
CA GLY A 85 11.70 12.65 6.83
C GLY A 85 12.10 12.33 8.27
N TYR A 86 11.15 12.09 9.19
CA TYR A 86 11.44 11.91 10.61
C TYR A 86 11.03 10.55 11.19
N PHE A 87 10.58 9.61 10.40
CA PHE A 87 10.11 8.31 10.92
C PHE A 87 11.15 7.55 11.75
N PRO A 88 12.49 7.59 11.43
CA PRO A 88 13.47 6.98 12.30
C PRO A 88 13.49 7.53 13.74
N TYR A 89 13.11 8.78 13.90
CA TYR A 89 13.05 9.44 15.21
C TYR A 89 11.69 9.27 15.91
N ASP A 90 10.62 9.00 15.15
CA ASP A 90 9.27 8.71 15.64
C ASP A 90 8.99 7.20 15.69
N GLY A 91 10.00 6.37 15.48
CA GLY A 91 9.88 4.93 15.30
C GLY A 91 9.11 4.19 16.40
N MET A 92 9.25 4.63 17.65
CA MET A 92 8.48 4.05 18.77
C MET A 92 6.97 4.31 18.62
N VAL A 93 6.59 5.54 18.31
CA VAL A 93 5.17 5.90 18.17
C VAL A 93 4.56 5.21 16.95
N ILE A 94 5.30 5.17 15.82
CA ILE A 94 4.87 4.44 14.62
C ILE A 94 4.73 2.95 14.94
N LYS A 95 5.67 2.36 15.69
CA LYS A 95 5.60 0.96 16.12
C LYS A 95 4.35 0.66 16.93
N GLU A 96 3.91 1.56 17.81
CA GLU A 96 2.67 1.39 18.56
C GLU A 96 1.43 1.34 17.65
N HIS A 97 1.42 2.09 16.54
CA HIS A 97 0.36 1.98 15.54
C HIS A 97 0.37 0.60 14.86
N PHE A 98 1.53 0.04 14.56
CA PHE A 98 1.64 -1.31 14.01
C PHE A 98 1.17 -2.38 14.99
N GLU A 99 1.47 -2.26 16.28
CA GLU A 99 0.98 -3.21 17.29
C GLU A 99 -0.54 -3.18 17.46
N ARG A 100 -1.16 -1.99 17.37
CA ARG A 100 -2.62 -1.87 17.34
C ARG A 100 -3.19 -2.48 16.07
N LEU A 101 -2.61 -2.15 14.91
CA LEU A 101 -3.02 -2.67 13.62
C LEU A 101 -3.02 -4.20 13.57
N LYS A 102 -2.00 -4.84 14.16
CA LYS A 102 -1.91 -6.29 14.31
C LYS A 102 -3.08 -6.91 15.09
N LEU A 103 -3.66 -6.18 16.04
CA LEU A 103 -4.82 -6.63 16.81
C LEU A 103 -6.15 -6.37 16.07
N GLU A 104 -6.18 -5.38 15.20
CA GLU A 104 -7.39 -4.91 14.51
C GLU A 104 -7.63 -5.62 13.18
N CYS A 105 -6.60 -6.12 12.53
CA CYS A 105 -6.74 -6.75 11.21
C CYS A 105 -5.83 -7.98 11.04
N ASN A 106 -6.31 -8.90 10.21
CA ASN A 106 -5.57 -10.06 9.76
C ASN A 106 -5.64 -10.10 8.22
N PRO A 107 -4.77 -9.36 7.50
CA PRO A 107 -4.83 -9.26 6.05
C PRO A 107 -4.31 -10.54 5.37
N ASP A 108 -4.92 -10.90 4.24
CA ASP A 108 -4.42 -11.98 3.38
C ASP A 108 -3.19 -11.54 2.57
N LEU A 109 -3.12 -10.23 2.29
CA LEU A 109 -2.06 -9.61 1.50
C LEU A 109 -1.72 -8.23 2.05
N ILE A 110 -0.43 -7.93 2.14
CA ILE A 110 0.08 -6.63 2.57
C ILE A 110 0.92 -6.03 1.45
N PHE A 111 0.69 -4.78 1.13
CA PHE A 111 1.57 -3.96 0.31
C PHE A 111 2.34 -2.98 1.20
N THR A 112 3.66 -2.93 1.05
CA THR A 112 4.56 -2.02 1.76
C THR A 112 5.72 -1.61 0.86
N HIS A 113 6.51 -0.64 1.29
CA HIS A 113 7.69 -0.18 0.57
C HIS A 113 8.73 -1.29 0.38
N CYS A 114 9.57 -1.14 -0.65
CA CYS A 114 10.73 -2.00 -0.86
C CYS A 114 11.75 -1.80 0.27
N ARG A 115 12.34 -2.90 0.76
CA ARG A 115 13.36 -2.87 1.83
C ARG A 115 14.66 -2.17 1.45
N HIS A 116 14.95 -2.11 0.15
CA HIS A 116 16.15 -1.49 -0.39
C HIS A 116 15.95 -0.03 -0.80
N ASP A 117 14.77 0.52 -0.53
CA ASP A 117 14.45 1.92 -0.75
C ASP A 117 15.38 2.82 0.07
N LEU A 118 15.97 3.84 -0.55
CA LEU A 118 16.91 4.75 0.12
C LEU A 118 16.20 5.81 0.97
N HIS A 119 14.90 6.01 0.80
CA HIS A 119 14.15 6.91 1.66
C HIS A 119 13.99 6.32 3.07
N GLN A 120 14.45 7.05 4.08
CA GLN A 120 14.49 6.57 5.47
C GLN A 120 13.09 6.20 6.01
N ASP A 121 12.05 6.96 5.68
CA ASP A 121 10.68 6.72 6.15
C ASP A 121 10.11 5.44 5.52
N HIS A 122 10.40 5.18 4.25
CA HIS A 122 10.01 3.96 3.55
C HIS A 122 10.62 2.72 4.22
N ARG A 123 11.92 2.79 4.56
CA ARG A 123 12.60 1.68 5.26
C ARG A 123 12.00 1.40 6.62
N VAL A 124 11.67 2.44 7.40
CA VAL A 124 11.02 2.27 8.72
C VAL A 124 9.70 1.52 8.57
N LEU A 125 8.84 1.92 7.61
CA LEU A 125 7.58 1.22 7.40
C LEU A 125 7.79 -0.23 6.93
N ASN A 126 8.75 -0.47 6.03
CA ASN A 126 9.07 -1.83 5.61
C ASN A 126 9.50 -2.69 6.79
N GLU A 127 10.47 -2.23 7.58
CA GLU A 127 10.99 -2.97 8.74
C GLU A 127 9.88 -3.28 9.76
N LEU A 128 9.03 -2.30 10.07
CA LEU A 128 7.92 -2.49 11.00
C LEU A 128 6.86 -3.44 10.44
N THR A 129 6.61 -3.41 9.13
CA THR A 129 5.72 -4.36 8.45
C THR A 129 6.21 -5.79 8.64
N TRP A 130 7.45 -6.07 8.30
CA TRP A 130 8.06 -7.40 8.44
C TRP A 130 8.14 -7.86 9.90
N ASN A 131 8.44 -6.97 10.81
CA ASN A 131 8.47 -7.28 12.25
C ASN A 131 7.10 -7.63 12.82
N THR A 132 6.05 -7.01 12.30
CA THR A 132 4.69 -7.13 12.84
C THR A 132 3.92 -8.30 12.22
N PHE A 133 4.04 -8.48 10.89
CA PHE A 133 3.21 -9.40 10.09
C PHE A 133 3.99 -10.60 9.54
N ARG A 134 4.77 -11.28 10.39
CA ARG A 134 5.71 -12.36 10.00
C ARG A 134 5.07 -13.55 9.28
N ASN A 135 3.80 -13.83 9.51
CA ASN A 135 3.07 -14.98 8.96
C ASN A 135 2.13 -14.60 7.80
N HIS A 136 2.31 -13.39 7.23
CA HIS A 136 1.45 -12.88 6.16
C HIS A 136 2.19 -12.86 4.83
N LEU A 137 1.44 -12.85 3.73
CA LEU A 137 1.98 -12.59 2.42
C LEU A 137 2.24 -11.08 2.28
N ILE A 138 3.50 -10.71 2.10
CA ILE A 138 3.92 -9.32 1.95
C ILE A 138 4.49 -9.14 0.54
N LEU A 139 3.97 -8.17 -0.19
CA LEU A 139 4.51 -7.68 -1.45
C LEU A 139 5.09 -6.29 -1.25
N GLU A 140 6.34 -6.13 -1.63
CA GLU A 140 7.05 -4.86 -1.56
C GLU A 140 6.92 -4.13 -2.90
N TYR A 141 6.56 -2.84 -2.88
CA TYR A 141 6.50 -2.02 -4.08
C TYR A 141 7.62 -0.99 -4.11
N GLU A 142 8.04 -0.62 -5.31
CA GLU A 142 9.06 0.40 -5.54
C GLU A 142 8.42 1.74 -5.91
N ILE A 143 9.08 2.81 -5.52
CA ILE A 143 8.72 4.19 -5.87
C ILE A 143 9.84 4.79 -6.72
N PRO A 144 9.59 5.15 -7.99
CA PRO A 144 10.55 5.90 -8.81
C PRO A 144 10.81 7.28 -8.20
N LYS A 145 12.07 7.59 -7.91
CA LYS A 145 12.51 8.86 -7.32
C LYS A 145 13.95 9.17 -7.68
N TYR A 146 14.47 10.31 -7.20
CA TYR A 146 15.82 10.80 -7.53
C TYR A 146 16.97 9.93 -7.01
N ASP A 147 16.73 9.09 -6.00
CA ASP A 147 17.76 8.24 -5.38
C ASP A 147 18.30 7.15 -6.30
N GLY A 148 17.59 6.82 -7.38
CA GLY A 148 18.03 5.83 -8.36
C GLY A 148 18.15 4.42 -7.78
N ASP A 149 17.31 4.09 -6.81
CA ASP A 149 17.35 2.88 -5.99
C ASP A 149 16.39 1.78 -6.45
N LEU A 150 15.87 1.87 -7.68
CA LEU A 150 15.09 0.81 -8.28
C LEU A 150 15.94 -0.46 -8.42
N GLY A 151 15.40 -1.58 -7.94
CA GLY A 151 16.06 -2.87 -7.93
C GLY A 151 15.67 -3.76 -9.11
N ILE A 152 15.70 -5.07 -8.87
CA ILE A 152 15.25 -6.09 -9.82
C ILE A 152 14.00 -6.75 -9.25
N PRO A 153 12.80 -6.33 -9.66
CA PRO A 153 11.56 -6.91 -9.19
C PRO A 153 11.45 -8.39 -9.55
N ASN A 154 10.89 -9.18 -8.64
CA ASN A 154 10.65 -10.62 -8.84
C ASN A 154 9.16 -10.96 -9.06
N CYS A 155 8.28 -9.97 -8.94
CA CYS A 155 6.85 -10.10 -9.15
C CYS A 155 6.34 -8.94 -10.02
N PHE A 156 5.55 -9.26 -11.04
CA PHE A 156 4.95 -8.28 -11.94
C PHE A 156 3.46 -8.53 -12.05
N VAL A 157 2.67 -7.47 -11.98
CA VAL A 157 1.23 -7.53 -12.24
C VAL A 157 0.95 -6.88 -13.58
N HIS A 158 0.39 -7.65 -14.52
CA HIS A 158 -0.02 -7.13 -15.81
C HIS A 158 -1.24 -6.23 -15.65
N LEU A 159 -1.13 -4.99 -16.10
CA LEU A 159 -2.24 -4.05 -16.16
C LEU A 159 -2.88 -4.07 -17.56
N THR A 160 -4.20 -4.10 -17.62
CA THR A 160 -4.90 -3.84 -18.88
C THR A 160 -4.75 -2.37 -19.25
N GLU A 161 -4.93 -2.04 -20.53
CA GLU A 161 -4.91 -0.63 -20.97
C GLU A 161 -5.92 0.22 -20.18
N ALA A 162 -7.12 -0.28 -19.93
CA ALA A 162 -8.14 0.41 -19.15
C ALA A 162 -7.68 0.67 -17.70
N THR A 163 -7.07 -0.33 -17.04
CA THR A 163 -6.54 -0.17 -15.67
C THR A 163 -5.40 0.86 -15.64
N TYR A 164 -4.52 0.81 -16.63
CA TYR A 164 -3.40 1.75 -16.74
C TYR A 164 -3.89 3.18 -16.92
N GLN A 165 -4.84 3.42 -17.83
CA GLN A 165 -5.43 4.75 -18.07
C GLN A 165 -6.18 5.26 -16.83
N THR A 166 -6.91 4.39 -16.14
CA THR A 166 -7.59 4.74 -14.87
C THR A 166 -6.58 5.17 -13.81
N LYS A 167 -5.47 4.41 -13.64
CA LYS A 167 -4.41 4.78 -12.70
C LYS A 167 -3.84 6.17 -13.01
N ILE A 168 -3.53 6.45 -14.30
CA ILE A 168 -3.02 7.77 -14.71
C ILE A 168 -4.04 8.87 -14.41
N ALA A 169 -5.30 8.65 -14.75
CA ALA A 169 -6.35 9.64 -14.50
C ALA A 169 -6.44 10.00 -13.01
N TYR A 170 -6.38 9.01 -12.13
CA TYR A 170 -6.43 9.23 -10.67
C TYR A 170 -5.19 9.90 -10.10
N LEU A 171 -4.00 9.68 -10.70
CA LEU A 171 -2.76 10.33 -10.27
C LEU A 171 -2.66 11.80 -10.71
N LEU A 172 -3.43 12.23 -11.72
CA LEU A 172 -3.40 13.59 -12.26
C LEU A 172 -4.48 14.51 -11.66
N HIS A 173 -5.33 14.03 -10.80
CA HIS A 173 -6.40 14.76 -10.08
C HIS A 173 -6.04 15.02 -8.63
#